data_293100956f857189b177550bcf292841
#
_entry.id   293100956f857189b177550bcf292841
#
_cell.length_a   1.000
_cell.length_b   1.000
_cell.length_c   1.000
_cell.angle_alpha   90.00
_cell.angle_beta   90.00
_cell.angle_gamma   90.00
#
_symmetry.space_group_name_H-M   'P 1'
#
loop_
_entity.id
_entity.type
_entity.pdbx_description
1 polymer ?
#
loop_
_entity_poly.entity_id
_entity_poly.type
_entity_poly.pdbx_seq_one_letter_code
_entity_poly.pdbx_strand_id
1 'polypeptide(L)'
;KLASESDVHDNAELYDDVTFGTFHSVFFMMLKNAGEYAGYNVITPKAQRAFIREQLLYYNIPLPSDGEMEDDILNDIAKAKGCSESAIFNPTSCENDFFEKIYNEYELFMNQYKYIDFEDMMIRTLHMLESDKESLNIWQEKYKYIMVDEFQDVSPVQLRLINMLAQKNRNIFVVGDDDQSIYGFRGAKPDVCRMFTQIYKEAEIFRLNMNYRCCETIVNASLSLINHN
;
A
#
# COMPACT_ATOMS: atom_id res chain seq x y z
N LYS A 1 6.65 18.82 -23.77
CA LYS A 1 7.94 19.30 -23.24
C LYS A 1 7.86 19.07 -21.74
N LEU A 2 8.65 18.13 -21.23
CA LEU A 2 8.86 18.01 -19.79
C LEU A 2 9.51 19.32 -19.31
N ALA A 3 8.98 19.90 -18.23
CA ALA A 3 9.60 21.05 -17.61
C ALA A 3 11.05 20.72 -17.25
N SER A 4 11.97 21.66 -17.46
CA SER A 4 13.36 21.47 -17.07
C SER A 4 13.47 21.55 -15.54
N GLU A 5 14.51 20.96 -14.93
CA GLU A 5 14.72 21.05 -13.48
C GLU A 5 14.79 22.51 -12.97
N SER A 6 15.19 23.46 -13.83
CA SER A 6 15.16 24.90 -13.51
C SER A 6 13.74 25.45 -13.41
N ASP A 7 12.78 24.94 -14.20
CA ASP A 7 11.38 25.40 -14.16
C ASP A 7 10.66 24.94 -12.88
N VAL A 8 11.17 23.91 -12.21
CA VAL A 8 10.63 23.39 -10.94
C VAL A 8 11.03 24.29 -9.76
N HIS A 9 12.22 24.89 -9.77
CA HIS A 9 12.68 25.76 -8.69
C HIS A 9 11.99 27.13 -8.68
N ASP A 10 11.65 27.69 -9.85
CA ASP A 10 10.97 29.00 -9.94
C ASP A 10 9.47 28.93 -9.61
N ASN A 11 8.89 27.74 -9.50
CA ASN A 11 7.46 27.55 -9.22
C ASN A 11 7.20 26.86 -7.85
N ALA A 12 8.16 26.87 -6.92
CA ALA A 12 8.01 26.21 -5.62
C ALA A 12 6.73 26.66 -4.88
N GLU A 13 6.37 27.95 -4.93
CA GLU A 13 5.15 28.48 -4.32
C GLU A 13 3.84 27.94 -4.95
N LEU A 14 3.89 27.50 -6.22
CA LEU A 14 2.72 26.93 -6.91
C LEU A 14 2.38 25.49 -6.47
N TYR A 15 3.31 24.80 -5.79
CA TYR A 15 3.16 23.40 -5.38
C TYR A 15 3.00 23.21 -3.87
N ASP A 16 2.95 24.30 -3.08
CA ASP A 16 2.81 24.22 -1.61
C ASP A 16 1.52 23.50 -1.19
N ASP A 17 0.48 23.52 -2.01
CA ASP A 17 -0.79 22.83 -1.76
C ASP A 17 -0.84 21.41 -2.33
N VAL A 18 0.22 20.95 -3.01
CA VAL A 18 0.25 19.63 -3.63
C VAL A 18 1.03 18.63 -2.76
N THR A 19 0.38 17.55 -2.37
CA THR A 19 1.02 16.45 -1.64
C THR A 19 1.50 15.38 -2.61
N PHE A 20 2.81 15.22 -2.73
CA PHE A 20 3.43 14.11 -3.47
C PHE A 20 3.92 13.04 -2.51
N GLY A 21 3.70 11.78 -2.82
CA GLY A 21 4.23 10.69 -2.02
C GLY A 21 3.71 9.33 -2.41
N THR A 22 4.30 8.29 -1.82
CA THR A 22 3.75 6.95 -1.88
C THR A 22 2.51 6.86 -0.99
N PHE A 23 1.64 5.87 -1.22
CA PHE A 23 0.49 5.62 -0.34
C PHE A 23 0.88 5.57 1.14
N HIS A 24 1.94 4.82 1.47
CA HIS A 24 2.43 4.69 2.84
C HIS A 24 2.82 6.04 3.44
N SER A 25 3.56 6.88 2.71
CA SER A 25 4.01 8.17 3.21
C SER A 25 2.84 9.13 3.46
N VAL A 26 1.86 9.17 2.54
CA VAL A 26 0.68 10.04 2.65
C VAL A 26 -0.21 9.58 3.81
N PHE A 27 -0.51 8.28 3.90
CA PHE A 27 -1.38 7.77 4.95
C PHE A 27 -0.73 7.84 6.33
N PHE A 28 0.58 7.59 6.43
CA PHE A 28 1.26 7.79 7.70
C PHE A 28 1.29 9.26 8.13
N MET A 29 1.45 10.20 7.19
CA MET A 29 1.31 11.62 7.49
C MET A 29 -0.10 11.95 8.00
N MET A 30 -1.15 11.35 7.43
CA MET A 30 -2.54 11.54 7.89
C MET A 30 -2.71 11.05 9.33
N LEU A 31 -2.19 9.86 9.67
CA LEU A 31 -2.19 9.32 11.03
C LEU A 31 -1.46 10.23 12.02
N LYS A 32 -0.27 10.74 11.64
CA LYS A 32 0.48 11.66 12.50
C LYS A 32 -0.27 12.96 12.77
N ASN A 33 -0.96 13.49 11.78
CA ASN A 33 -1.75 14.70 11.92
C ASN A 33 -2.98 14.52 12.82
N ALA A 34 -3.52 13.31 12.91
CA ALA A 34 -4.57 12.98 13.88
C ALA A 34 -4.08 12.99 15.35
N GLY A 35 -2.76 13.05 15.57
CA GLY A 35 -2.14 13.21 16.89
C GLY A 35 -1.84 11.90 17.63
N GLU A 36 -2.67 10.89 17.52
CA GLU A 36 -2.50 9.59 18.20
C GLU A 36 -1.17 8.92 17.82
N TYR A 37 -0.77 9.03 16.54
CA TYR A 37 0.46 8.41 16.02
C TYR A 37 1.65 9.36 15.89
N ALA A 38 1.60 10.57 16.48
CA ALA A 38 2.66 11.56 16.37
C ALA A 38 4.02 11.07 16.86
N GLY A 39 4.03 10.20 17.88
CA GLY A 39 5.24 9.59 18.45
C GLY A 39 5.66 8.26 17.84
N TYR A 40 4.95 7.76 16.83
CA TYR A 40 5.26 6.47 16.20
C TYR A 40 6.38 6.59 15.16
N ASN A 41 7.22 5.54 15.09
CA ASN A 41 8.30 5.41 14.12
C ASN A 41 8.09 4.17 13.26
N VAL A 42 8.51 4.27 12.00
CA VAL A 42 8.45 3.10 11.09
C VAL A 42 9.47 2.07 11.56
N ILE A 43 9.01 0.85 11.79
CA ILE A 43 9.89 -0.26 12.14
C ILE A 43 10.76 -0.65 10.94
N THR A 44 12.03 -0.94 11.20
CA THR A 44 12.92 -1.41 10.14
C THR A 44 12.76 -2.91 9.91
N PRO A 45 12.95 -3.43 8.67
CA PRO A 45 12.92 -4.87 8.41
C PRO A 45 13.89 -5.67 9.29
N LYS A 46 15.04 -5.08 9.62
CA LYS A 46 16.01 -5.69 10.54
C LYS A 46 15.44 -5.86 11.94
N ALA A 47 14.71 -4.87 12.46
CA ALA A 47 14.10 -4.92 13.79
C ALA A 47 12.93 -5.93 13.82
N GLN A 48 12.13 -5.99 12.77
CA GLN A 48 11.06 -6.99 12.64
C GLN A 48 11.64 -8.43 12.68
N ARG A 49 12.64 -8.72 11.85
CA ARG A 49 13.30 -10.04 11.85
C ARG A 49 13.94 -10.36 13.20
N ALA A 50 14.61 -9.39 13.83
CA ALA A 50 15.21 -9.59 15.15
C ALA A 50 14.18 -9.98 16.21
N PHE A 51 13.02 -9.32 16.21
CA PHE A 51 11.91 -9.66 17.09
C PHE A 51 11.41 -11.09 16.84
N ILE A 52 11.10 -11.46 15.59
CA ILE A 52 10.61 -12.81 15.27
C ILE A 52 11.65 -13.86 15.68
N ARG A 53 12.92 -13.61 15.41
CA ARG A 53 14.01 -14.51 15.80
C ARG A 53 14.09 -14.70 17.31
N GLU A 54 13.91 -13.65 18.09
CA GLU A 54 13.86 -13.72 19.55
C GLU A 54 12.69 -14.57 20.02
N GLN A 55 11.50 -14.41 19.43
CA GLN A 55 10.32 -15.23 19.73
C GLN A 55 10.55 -16.71 19.41
N LEU A 56 11.10 -17.01 18.23
CA LEU A 56 11.44 -18.38 17.84
C LEU A 56 12.39 -19.05 18.85
N LEU A 57 13.41 -18.33 19.28
CA LEU A 57 14.36 -18.82 20.32
C LEU A 57 13.66 -19.01 21.66
N TYR A 58 12.81 -18.09 22.07
CA TYR A 58 12.05 -18.19 23.33
C TYR A 58 11.16 -19.45 23.38
N TYR A 59 10.54 -19.78 22.26
CA TYR A 59 9.72 -20.99 22.13
C TYR A 59 10.50 -22.26 21.77
N ASN A 60 11.85 -22.20 21.77
CA ASN A 60 12.75 -23.31 21.43
C ASN A 60 12.52 -23.88 20.00
N ILE A 61 12.14 -23.04 19.07
CA ILE A 61 12.00 -23.41 17.65
C ILE A 61 13.40 -23.35 16.99
N PRO A 62 13.84 -24.43 16.32
CA PRO A 62 15.11 -24.43 15.59
C PRO A 62 15.11 -23.34 14.51
N LEU A 63 16.19 -22.54 14.48
CA LEU A 63 16.35 -21.51 13.48
C LEU A 63 17.08 -22.07 12.26
N PRO A 64 16.47 -22.03 11.05
CA PRO A 64 17.19 -22.27 9.81
C PRO A 64 18.30 -21.20 9.64
N SER A 65 19.38 -21.56 8.98
CA SER A 65 20.55 -20.67 8.81
C SER A 65 20.31 -19.56 7.78
N ASP A 66 19.29 -19.64 6.99
CA ASP A 66 18.96 -18.76 5.84
C ASP A 66 18.06 -17.57 6.18
N GLY A 67 17.36 -17.61 7.32
CA GLY A 67 16.42 -16.54 7.75
C GLY A 67 15.08 -16.55 7.01
N GLU A 68 14.78 -17.57 6.21
CA GLU A 68 13.53 -17.69 5.46
C GLU A 68 12.31 -17.78 6.39
N MET A 69 12.45 -18.47 7.53
CA MET A 69 11.35 -18.66 8.48
C MET A 69 10.88 -17.35 9.10
N GLU A 70 11.80 -16.45 9.43
CA GLU A 70 11.45 -15.12 9.95
C GLU A 70 10.69 -14.30 8.91
N ASP A 71 11.09 -14.36 7.64
CA ASP A 71 10.43 -13.66 6.55
C ASP A 71 9.05 -14.27 6.24
N ASP A 72 8.90 -15.58 6.29
CA ASP A 72 7.63 -16.26 6.08
C ASP A 72 6.62 -15.88 7.17
N ILE A 73 7.03 -15.85 8.44
CA ILE A 73 6.17 -15.40 9.55
C ILE A 73 5.79 -13.93 9.38
N LEU A 74 6.73 -13.05 9.01
CA LEU A 74 6.44 -11.63 8.75
C LEU A 74 5.46 -11.44 7.57
N ASN A 75 5.61 -12.24 6.53
CA ASN A 75 4.67 -12.25 5.39
C ASN A 75 3.26 -12.69 5.82
N ASP A 76 3.17 -13.69 6.68
CA ASP A 76 1.88 -14.13 7.21
C ASP A 76 1.26 -13.10 8.16
N ILE A 77 2.06 -12.38 8.98
CA ILE A 77 1.59 -11.25 9.78
C ILE A 77 1.01 -10.15 8.87
N ALA A 78 1.73 -9.79 7.81
CA ALA A 78 1.28 -8.77 6.86
C ALA A 78 -0.05 -9.15 6.20
N LYS A 79 -0.19 -10.41 5.76
CA LYS A 79 -1.44 -10.94 5.20
C LYS A 79 -2.57 -10.96 6.22
N ALA A 80 -2.30 -11.39 7.45
CA ALA A 80 -3.29 -11.44 8.53
C ALA A 80 -3.85 -10.06 8.83
N LYS A 81 -2.99 -9.03 8.91
CA LYS A 81 -3.41 -7.63 9.05
C LYS A 81 -4.30 -7.17 7.90
N GLY A 82 -4.00 -7.58 6.67
CA GLY A 82 -4.79 -7.24 5.48
C GLY A 82 -6.12 -7.99 5.33
N CYS A 83 -6.37 -9.01 6.14
CA CYS A 83 -7.62 -9.75 6.14
C CYS A 83 -8.75 -8.93 6.79
N SER A 84 -9.98 -9.11 6.30
CA SER A 84 -11.15 -8.53 6.98
C SER A 84 -11.33 -9.21 8.35
N GLU A 85 -11.86 -8.47 9.34
CA GLU A 85 -12.12 -8.96 10.71
C GLU A 85 -12.94 -10.25 10.77
N SER A 86 -13.73 -10.54 9.72
CA SER A 86 -14.56 -11.74 9.61
C SER A 86 -13.87 -12.92 8.92
N ALA A 87 -12.68 -12.74 8.36
CA ALA A 87 -11.97 -13.78 7.63
C ALA A 87 -11.05 -14.57 8.58
N ILE A 88 -11.18 -15.90 8.56
CA ILE A 88 -10.24 -16.78 9.26
C ILE A 88 -8.94 -16.77 8.42
N PHE A 89 -7.87 -16.26 9.02
CA PHE A 89 -6.54 -16.34 8.42
C PHE A 89 -5.89 -17.67 8.80
N ASN A 90 -5.36 -18.38 7.82
CA ASN A 90 -4.59 -19.60 8.03
C ASN A 90 -3.14 -19.32 7.62
N PRO A 91 -2.19 -19.27 8.56
CA PRO A 91 -0.78 -19.04 8.25
C PRO A 91 -0.21 -20.19 7.43
N THR A 92 0.81 -19.90 6.66
CA THR A 92 1.54 -20.89 5.85
C THR A 92 2.92 -21.19 6.42
N SER A 93 3.41 -20.35 7.32
CA SER A 93 4.74 -20.43 7.92
C SER A 93 4.85 -21.36 9.14
N CYS A 94 3.74 -21.52 9.88
CA CYS A 94 3.71 -22.33 11.10
C CYS A 94 2.27 -22.71 11.48
N GLU A 95 2.13 -23.51 12.56
CA GLU A 95 0.81 -23.89 13.10
C GLU A 95 0.02 -22.69 13.61
N ASN A 96 -1.31 -22.72 13.49
CA ASN A 96 -2.21 -21.62 13.84
C ASN A 96 -2.01 -21.11 15.28
N ASP A 97 -2.00 -22.02 16.26
CA ASP A 97 -1.86 -21.66 17.68
C ASP A 97 -0.53 -20.97 17.99
N PHE A 98 0.51 -21.33 17.28
CA PHE A 98 1.83 -20.72 17.41
C PHE A 98 1.87 -19.37 16.72
N PHE A 99 1.27 -19.27 15.53
CA PHE A 99 1.16 -18.01 14.81
C PHE A 99 0.40 -16.95 15.62
N GLU A 100 -0.76 -17.30 16.20
CA GLU A 100 -1.55 -16.40 17.04
C GLU A 100 -0.73 -15.84 18.21
N LYS A 101 0.09 -16.68 18.86
CA LYS A 101 0.97 -16.21 19.95
C LYS A 101 1.99 -15.18 19.43
N ILE A 102 2.71 -15.51 18.36
CA ILE A 102 3.71 -14.60 17.78
C ILE A 102 3.05 -13.31 17.30
N TYR A 103 1.89 -13.40 16.65
CA TYR A 103 1.14 -12.24 16.16
C TYR A 103 0.77 -11.29 17.33
N ASN A 104 0.22 -11.84 18.42
CA ASN A 104 -0.15 -11.06 19.58
C ASN A 104 1.07 -10.41 20.25
N GLU A 105 2.17 -11.14 20.42
CA GLU A 105 3.42 -10.59 20.95
C GLU A 105 4.02 -9.51 20.04
N TYR A 106 3.91 -9.69 18.72
CA TYR A 106 4.34 -8.67 17.75
C TYR A 106 3.53 -7.38 17.89
N GLU A 107 2.21 -7.46 17.99
CA GLU A 107 1.35 -6.30 18.20
C GLU A 107 1.64 -5.59 19.53
N LEU A 108 1.87 -6.36 20.60
CA LEU A 108 2.27 -5.80 21.89
C LEU A 108 3.61 -5.07 21.81
N PHE A 109 4.60 -5.68 21.15
CA PHE A 109 5.91 -5.06 20.89
C PHE A 109 5.79 -3.77 20.09
N MET A 110 5.03 -3.80 19.00
CA MET A 110 4.80 -2.63 18.14
C MET A 110 4.19 -1.47 18.92
N ASN A 111 3.17 -1.75 19.75
CA ASN A 111 2.51 -0.73 20.55
C ASN A 111 3.40 -0.21 21.69
N GLN A 112 4.12 -1.09 22.38
CA GLN A 112 5.01 -0.73 23.49
C GLN A 112 6.11 0.23 23.07
N TYR A 113 6.74 -0.03 21.90
CA TYR A 113 7.84 0.78 21.36
C TYR A 113 7.38 1.88 20.41
N LYS A 114 6.07 2.04 20.22
CA LYS A 114 5.47 2.99 19.27
C LYS A 114 6.03 2.80 17.86
N TYR A 115 6.08 1.57 17.43
CA TYR A 115 6.39 1.23 16.05
C TYR A 115 5.14 1.07 15.20
N ILE A 116 5.28 1.32 13.91
CA ILE A 116 4.26 1.10 12.88
C ILE A 116 4.93 0.45 11.67
N ASP A 117 4.31 -0.57 11.10
CA ASP A 117 4.72 -1.16 9.83
C ASP A 117 3.87 -0.62 8.65
N PHE A 118 4.17 -1.10 7.45
CA PHE A 118 3.50 -0.61 6.25
C PHE A 118 2.02 -1.00 6.20
N GLU A 119 1.68 -2.19 6.65
CA GLU A 119 0.29 -2.67 6.72
C GLU A 119 -0.51 -1.85 7.73
N ASP A 120 0.06 -1.57 8.90
CA ASP A 120 -0.57 -0.71 9.89
C ASP A 120 -0.89 0.68 9.36
N MET A 121 0.01 1.28 8.56
CA MET A 121 -0.24 2.62 7.99
C MET A 121 -1.53 2.65 7.19
N MET A 122 -1.80 1.59 6.41
CA MET A 122 -3.01 1.49 5.60
C MET A 122 -4.25 1.22 6.45
N ILE A 123 -4.17 0.21 7.31
CA ILE A 123 -5.32 -0.29 8.05
C ILE A 123 -5.75 0.70 9.12
N ARG A 124 -4.80 1.29 9.85
CA ARG A 124 -5.11 2.29 10.88
C ARG A 124 -5.66 3.58 10.26
N THR A 125 -5.15 3.98 9.07
CA THR A 125 -5.76 5.11 8.33
C THR A 125 -7.19 4.78 7.89
N LEU A 126 -7.42 3.56 7.41
CA LEU A 126 -8.76 3.12 7.03
C LEU A 126 -9.72 3.20 8.23
N HIS A 127 -9.34 2.61 9.36
CA HIS A 127 -10.15 2.63 10.58
C HIS A 127 -10.40 4.06 11.09
N MET A 128 -9.39 4.93 11.05
CA MET A 128 -9.54 6.33 11.42
C MET A 128 -10.59 7.02 10.54
N LEU A 129 -10.49 6.88 9.23
CA LEU A 129 -11.41 7.53 8.28
C LEU A 129 -12.83 6.95 8.33
N GLU A 130 -12.99 5.69 8.70
CA GLU A 130 -14.29 5.04 8.85
C GLU A 130 -14.98 5.43 10.17
N SER A 131 -14.22 5.55 11.24
CA SER A 131 -14.74 5.86 12.57
C SER A 131 -14.95 7.36 12.79
N ASP A 132 -14.11 8.21 12.19
CA ASP A 132 -14.13 9.66 12.37
C ASP A 132 -14.51 10.40 11.07
N LYS A 133 -15.79 10.77 10.99
CA LYS A 133 -16.34 11.51 9.84
C LYS A 133 -15.77 12.93 9.72
N GLU A 134 -15.33 13.54 10.82
CA GLU A 134 -14.75 14.87 10.79
C GLU A 134 -13.36 14.82 10.17
N SER A 135 -12.52 13.89 10.60
CA SER A 135 -11.22 13.61 9.96
C SER A 135 -11.38 13.29 8.47
N LEU A 136 -12.34 12.44 8.10
CA LEU A 136 -12.60 12.14 6.70
C LEU A 136 -12.95 13.40 5.90
N ASN A 137 -13.83 14.24 6.43
CA ASN A 137 -14.24 15.47 5.75
C ASN A 137 -13.07 16.46 5.58
N ILE A 138 -12.20 16.61 6.59
CA ILE A 138 -10.99 17.44 6.52
C ILE A 138 -10.09 17.00 5.36
N TRP A 139 -9.83 15.70 5.24
CA TRP A 139 -8.97 15.17 4.18
C TRP A 139 -9.62 15.24 2.79
N GLN A 140 -10.94 15.08 2.69
CA GLN A 140 -11.70 15.26 1.45
C GLN A 140 -11.69 16.74 0.98
N GLU A 141 -11.72 17.70 1.89
CA GLU A 141 -11.57 19.11 1.55
C GLU A 141 -10.15 19.46 1.13
N LYS A 142 -9.16 18.84 1.75
CA LYS A 142 -7.76 19.06 1.40
C LYS A 142 -7.43 18.45 0.03
N TYR A 143 -7.84 17.21 -0.22
CA TYR A 143 -7.55 16.49 -1.47
C TYR A 143 -8.71 16.60 -2.46
N LYS A 144 -8.87 17.77 -3.05
CA LYS A 144 -9.92 18.02 -4.07
C LYS A 144 -9.65 17.30 -5.39
N TYR A 145 -8.41 17.00 -5.67
CA TYR A 145 -7.92 16.26 -6.85
C TYR A 145 -7.01 15.14 -6.37
N ILE A 146 -7.24 13.94 -6.86
CA ILE A 146 -6.42 12.77 -6.53
C ILE A 146 -5.88 12.21 -7.84
N MET A 147 -4.57 12.04 -7.91
CA MET A 147 -3.89 11.44 -9.05
C MET A 147 -3.11 10.23 -8.57
N VAL A 148 -3.29 9.10 -9.24
CA VAL A 148 -2.63 7.84 -8.90
C VAL A 148 -1.92 7.30 -10.12
N ASP A 149 -0.63 7.11 -9.98
CA ASP A 149 0.22 6.43 -10.97
C ASP A 149 0.37 4.95 -10.63
N GLU A 150 0.72 4.13 -11.62
CA GLU A 150 0.88 2.67 -11.48
C GLU A 150 -0.35 2.00 -10.83
N PHE A 151 -1.54 2.40 -11.29
CA PHE A 151 -2.80 2.02 -10.66
C PHE A 151 -3.04 0.50 -10.66
N GLN A 152 -2.46 -0.25 -11.59
CA GLN A 152 -2.54 -1.71 -11.64
C GLN A 152 -1.96 -2.40 -10.39
N ASP A 153 -1.10 -1.71 -9.62
CA ASP A 153 -0.45 -2.26 -8.42
C ASP A 153 -1.17 -1.91 -7.12
N VAL A 154 -2.32 -1.23 -7.23
CA VAL A 154 -3.11 -0.79 -6.07
C VAL A 154 -3.78 -1.99 -5.38
N SER A 155 -3.55 -2.12 -4.07
CA SER A 155 -4.21 -3.13 -3.25
C SER A 155 -5.68 -2.77 -2.93
N PRO A 156 -6.52 -3.76 -2.55
CA PRO A 156 -7.93 -3.48 -2.18
C PRO A 156 -8.08 -2.45 -1.06
N VAL A 157 -7.19 -2.45 -0.07
CA VAL A 157 -7.19 -1.48 1.05
C VAL A 157 -6.87 -0.08 0.52
N GLN A 158 -5.85 0.05 -0.33
CA GLN A 158 -5.50 1.32 -0.97
C GLN A 158 -6.64 1.84 -1.83
N LEU A 159 -7.28 0.99 -2.64
CA LEU A 159 -8.43 1.37 -3.45
C LEU A 159 -9.59 1.87 -2.56
N ARG A 160 -9.86 1.20 -1.43
CA ARG A 160 -10.89 1.63 -0.48
C ARG A 160 -10.57 3.01 0.10
N LEU A 161 -9.33 3.25 0.52
CA LEU A 161 -8.87 4.55 1.03
C LEU A 161 -8.99 5.66 -0.02
N ILE A 162 -8.55 5.39 -1.26
CA ILE A 162 -8.67 6.33 -2.39
C ILE A 162 -10.15 6.68 -2.61
N ASN A 163 -11.03 5.69 -2.65
CA ASN A 163 -12.45 5.89 -2.87
C ASN A 163 -13.10 6.72 -1.76
N MET A 164 -12.73 6.48 -0.48
CA MET A 164 -13.21 7.29 0.64
C MET A 164 -12.79 8.75 0.49
N LEU A 165 -11.54 9.01 0.16
CA LEU A 165 -11.03 10.36 -0.03
C LEU A 165 -11.66 11.06 -1.25
N ALA A 166 -11.83 10.34 -2.35
CA ALA A 166 -12.41 10.88 -3.59
C ALA A 166 -13.93 11.06 -3.54
N GLN A 167 -14.63 10.44 -2.59
CA GLN A 167 -16.09 10.32 -2.58
C GLN A 167 -16.82 11.66 -2.69
N LYS A 168 -16.30 12.71 -2.06
CA LYS A 168 -16.92 14.03 -2.04
C LYS A 168 -16.77 14.79 -3.36
N ASN A 169 -15.54 14.84 -3.87
CA ASN A 169 -15.20 15.68 -5.02
C ASN A 169 -15.25 14.92 -6.35
N ARG A 170 -15.06 13.60 -6.34
CA ARG A 170 -14.99 12.69 -7.50
C ARG A 170 -13.97 13.13 -8.59
N ASN A 171 -13.02 13.97 -8.23
CA ASN A 171 -11.94 14.42 -9.11
C ASN A 171 -10.76 13.46 -8.95
N ILE A 172 -10.82 12.35 -9.63
CA ILE A 172 -9.79 11.32 -9.59
C ILE A 172 -9.26 11.01 -10.98
N PHE A 173 -7.95 10.94 -11.09
CA PHE A 173 -7.25 10.59 -12.32
C PHE A 173 -6.29 9.43 -12.01
N VAL A 174 -6.38 8.36 -12.76
CA VAL A 174 -5.54 7.18 -12.58
C VAL A 174 -4.81 6.85 -13.87
N VAL A 175 -3.57 6.41 -13.74
CA VAL A 175 -2.75 5.92 -14.86
C VAL A 175 -2.26 4.53 -14.49
N GLY A 176 -2.37 3.60 -15.41
CA GLY A 176 -1.93 2.22 -15.19
C GLY A 176 -1.88 1.43 -16.49
N ASP A 177 -1.25 0.29 -16.42
CA ASP A 177 -1.12 -0.66 -17.51
C ASP A 177 -1.37 -2.07 -16.95
N ASP A 178 -2.52 -2.67 -17.30
CA ASP A 178 -2.92 -3.98 -16.79
C ASP A 178 -1.91 -5.08 -17.15
N ASP A 179 -1.22 -4.93 -18.30
CA ASP A 179 -0.20 -5.88 -18.76
C ASP A 179 1.08 -5.82 -17.92
N GLN A 180 1.27 -4.78 -17.09
CA GLN A 180 2.40 -4.63 -16.17
C GLN A 180 2.09 -5.05 -14.74
N SER A 181 0.89 -5.57 -14.45
CA SER A 181 0.49 -6.00 -13.11
C SER A 181 1.23 -7.29 -12.69
N ILE A 182 2.36 -7.14 -12.01
CA ILE A 182 3.21 -8.26 -11.54
C ILE A 182 3.19 -8.41 -10.01
N TYR A 183 2.50 -7.53 -9.28
CA TYR A 183 2.47 -7.51 -7.81
C TYR A 183 1.25 -8.23 -7.21
N GLY A 184 0.68 -9.23 -7.90
CA GLY A 184 -0.39 -10.07 -7.37
C GLY A 184 -0.03 -10.74 -6.03
N PHE A 185 1.24 -11.09 -5.82
CA PHE A 185 1.75 -11.65 -4.57
C PHE A 185 1.74 -10.66 -3.39
N ARG A 186 1.62 -9.35 -3.64
CA ARG A 186 1.42 -8.29 -2.65
C ARG A 186 -0.05 -7.88 -2.49
N GLY A 187 -0.97 -8.65 -3.05
CA GLY A 187 -2.41 -8.40 -2.95
C GLY A 187 -2.97 -7.44 -4.01
N ALA A 188 -2.17 -7.00 -4.98
CA ALA A 188 -2.70 -6.31 -6.16
C ALA A 188 -3.66 -7.26 -6.91
N LYS A 189 -4.78 -6.72 -7.39
CA LYS A 189 -5.75 -7.49 -8.18
C LYS A 189 -5.60 -7.12 -9.64
N PRO A 190 -5.45 -8.10 -10.56
CA PRO A 190 -5.35 -7.84 -12.00
C PRO A 190 -6.52 -7.01 -12.56
N ASP A 191 -7.66 -7.07 -11.88
CA ASP A 191 -8.90 -6.40 -12.30
C ASP A 191 -9.09 -4.99 -11.70
N VAL A 192 -8.09 -4.39 -11.07
CA VAL A 192 -8.27 -3.11 -10.34
C VAL A 192 -8.69 -1.97 -11.25
N CYS A 193 -8.18 -1.90 -12.48
CA CYS A 193 -8.61 -0.91 -13.47
C CYS A 193 -10.06 -1.14 -13.90
N ARG A 194 -10.49 -2.38 -14.04
CA ARG A 194 -11.90 -2.72 -14.30
C ARG A 194 -12.79 -2.38 -13.10
N MET A 195 -12.33 -2.62 -11.88
CA MET A 195 -13.06 -2.23 -10.66
C MET A 195 -13.22 -0.71 -10.60
N PHE A 196 -12.20 0.05 -10.98
CA PHE A 196 -12.29 1.52 -11.05
C PHE A 196 -13.42 1.98 -11.96
N THR A 197 -13.53 1.46 -13.18
CA THR A 197 -14.60 1.82 -14.12
C THR A 197 -16.00 1.37 -13.69
N GLN A 198 -16.10 0.36 -12.83
CA GLN A 198 -17.36 -0.04 -12.22
C GLN A 198 -17.80 0.94 -11.11
N ILE A 199 -16.86 1.49 -10.34
CA ILE A 199 -17.10 2.47 -9.28
C ILE A 199 -17.36 3.86 -9.87
N TYR A 200 -16.58 4.26 -10.87
CA TYR A 200 -16.63 5.56 -11.54
C TYR A 200 -17.17 5.38 -12.96
N LYS A 201 -18.49 5.16 -13.07
CA LYS A 201 -19.16 4.90 -14.36
C LYS A 201 -19.08 6.06 -15.35
N GLU A 202 -18.85 7.26 -14.82
CA GLU A 202 -18.66 8.49 -15.57
C GLU A 202 -17.21 8.72 -16.03
N ALA A 203 -16.26 7.83 -15.66
CA ALA A 203 -14.86 8.00 -16.02
C ALA A 203 -14.66 7.90 -17.54
N GLU A 204 -13.90 8.85 -18.07
CA GLU A 204 -13.44 8.80 -19.45
C GLU A 204 -12.13 8.02 -19.55
N ILE A 205 -12.03 7.13 -20.53
CA ILE A 205 -10.87 6.26 -20.73
C ILE A 205 -10.06 6.75 -21.91
N PHE A 206 -8.81 7.10 -21.65
CA PHE A 206 -7.83 7.47 -22.67
C PHE A 206 -6.78 6.37 -22.82
N ARG A 207 -6.49 5.97 -24.05
CA ARG A 207 -5.48 4.96 -24.35
C ARG A 207 -4.26 5.60 -25.00
N LEU A 208 -3.09 5.37 -24.40
CA LEU A 208 -1.80 5.78 -24.94
C LEU A 208 -1.21 4.65 -25.79
N ASN A 209 -1.51 4.66 -27.09
CA ASN A 209 -1.17 3.54 -27.99
C ASN A 209 0.23 3.65 -28.60
N MET A 210 0.96 4.76 -28.39
CA MET A 210 2.28 4.97 -28.98
C MET A 210 3.36 4.86 -27.92
N ASN A 211 4.27 3.90 -28.10
CA ASN A 211 5.43 3.73 -27.24
C ASN A 211 6.60 4.60 -27.75
N TYR A 212 7.01 5.57 -26.95
CA TYR A 212 8.14 6.46 -27.24
C TYR A 212 9.43 6.08 -26.49
N ARG A 213 9.37 5.06 -25.63
CA ARG A 213 10.47 4.63 -24.75
C ARG A 213 11.38 3.60 -25.41
N CYS A 214 10.78 2.59 -26.04
CA CYS A 214 11.47 1.43 -26.57
C CYS A 214 11.42 1.39 -28.09
N CYS A 215 12.42 0.79 -28.72
CA CYS A 215 12.39 0.50 -30.15
C CYS A 215 11.38 -0.61 -30.49
N GLU A 216 10.92 -0.65 -31.72
CA GLU A 216 9.87 -1.55 -32.20
C GLU A 216 10.20 -3.03 -31.90
N THR A 217 11.46 -3.44 -32.03
CA THR A 217 11.87 -4.82 -31.75
C THR A 217 11.60 -5.25 -30.32
N ILE A 218 11.88 -4.37 -29.34
CA ILE A 218 11.62 -4.64 -27.91
C ILE A 218 10.12 -4.68 -27.67
N VAL A 219 9.36 -3.74 -28.23
CA VAL A 219 7.90 -3.71 -28.08
C VAL A 219 7.26 -4.98 -28.65
N ASN A 220 7.66 -5.41 -29.84
CA ASN A 220 7.13 -6.62 -30.47
C ASN A 220 7.49 -7.89 -29.67
N ALA A 221 8.69 -7.96 -29.09
CA ALA A 221 9.09 -9.08 -28.25
C ALA A 221 8.25 -9.16 -26.96
N SER A 222 8.00 -8.03 -26.28
CA SER A 222 7.16 -7.98 -25.07
C SER A 222 5.70 -8.31 -25.40
N LEU A 223 5.14 -7.79 -26.47
CA LEU A 223 3.78 -8.12 -26.93
C LEU A 223 3.63 -9.60 -27.26
N SER A 224 4.64 -10.22 -27.88
CA SER A 224 4.63 -11.66 -28.14
C SER A 224 4.58 -12.47 -26.84
N LEU A 225 5.24 -12.04 -25.76
CA LEU A 225 5.18 -12.71 -24.47
C LEU A 225 3.81 -12.56 -23.82
N ILE A 226 3.26 -11.34 -23.80
CA ILE A 226 1.97 -11.04 -23.16
C ILE A 226 0.81 -11.79 -23.83
N ASN A 227 0.83 -11.90 -25.17
CA ASN A 227 -0.20 -12.62 -25.92
C ASN A 227 -0.25 -14.14 -25.62
N HIS A 228 0.72 -14.69 -24.89
CA HIS A 228 0.74 -16.10 -24.47
C HIS A 228 0.24 -16.30 -23.02
N ASN A 229 -0.06 -15.21 -22.32
CA ASN A 229 -0.67 -15.23 -20.97
C ASN A 229 -2.18 -15.02 -21.08
#